data_3c2f461d0336cd5a2a1089a6ca72afed
#
_entry.id   3c2f461d0336cd5a2a1089a6ca72afed
#
_cell.length_a   1.000
_cell.length_b   1.000
_cell.length_c   1.000
_cell.angle_alpha   90.00
_cell.angle_beta   90.00
_cell.angle_gamma   90.00
#
_symmetry.space_group_name_H-M   'P 1'
#
loop_
_entity.id
_entity.type
_entity.pdbx_description
1 polymer ?
#
loop_
_entity_poly.entity_id
_entity_poly.type
_entity_poly.pdbx_seq_one_letter_code
_entity_poly.pdbx_strand_id
1 'polypeptide(L)'
;VINDAIPQDVPCSPTTDHSHRHAPQTEARPAPIPRDFDPDVMVAILEDEAVERRYAHENGLMTTWGSFSWIVSPKRSATGNTMLFGAPMVHFQTPSWCAMVHLNAPGFNVAGMACHGAPGILIGHNERVAWATTSSLLNATDFFEETLNFEDQYQYWHDGAWHDMEVIDWPIQVLGDDGVLREEPHTVYRTIHGPVVQWDLATHKAYTRATPFRHLELESMMAFVDINMATNLGDIENAVRQVATTHNFFAADVDGNIGYWVSGRFPIRATGYDDRLPTPGTGEYDWRGFRNATDEVACVNPPEGWFANWNNKPSVKTPGWFPEGTWGVKIFEALEANEEVDWEEFLAIIQANGEHNFLATYFKPYLVETLRARPDLSPEHRAALELLEQWPDKDVMGSAGALLFNEWMAELIVQLFAPDFGLLVSRDMGLDNLRLFATLAFRVLMPERRCYDLQGEYLHGRDPHEVAYQAFSATYDRLVEEHGADIQQWAYDRG
;
A
#
# COMPACT_ATOMS: atom_id res chain seq x y z
N VAL A 1 -18.93 8.13 -2.64
CA VAL A 1 -17.57 7.95 -3.20
C VAL A 1 -16.68 7.19 -2.21
N ILE A 2 -16.41 7.77 -1.00
CA ILE A 2 -15.49 7.15 -0.04
C ILE A 2 -15.96 5.75 0.40
N ASN A 3 -17.26 5.53 0.57
CA ASN A 3 -17.80 4.22 0.92
C ASN A 3 -17.61 3.18 -0.21
N ASP A 4 -17.53 3.62 -1.46
CA ASP A 4 -17.38 2.75 -2.60
C ASP A 4 -15.91 2.39 -2.85
N ALA A 5 -15.00 3.34 -2.64
CA ALA A 5 -13.58 3.16 -2.83
C ALA A 5 -12.89 2.52 -1.61
N ILE A 6 -13.27 2.96 -0.40
CA ILE A 6 -12.66 2.53 0.88
C ILE A 6 -13.77 2.12 1.85
N PRO A 7 -14.36 0.93 1.72
CA PRO A 7 -15.41 0.45 2.62
C PRO A 7 -14.87 0.19 4.03
N GLN A 8 -15.69 0.44 5.06
CA GLN A 8 -15.28 0.27 6.46
C GLN A 8 -15.01 -1.18 6.84
N ASP A 9 -15.82 -2.11 6.36
CA ASP A 9 -15.68 -3.53 6.64
C ASP A 9 -15.88 -4.32 5.34
N VAL A 10 -14.79 -4.78 4.74
CA VAL A 10 -14.86 -5.60 3.54
C VAL A 10 -14.80 -7.07 3.96
N PRO A 11 -15.94 -7.79 3.97
CA PRO A 11 -15.95 -9.19 4.36
C PRO A 11 -15.25 -10.12 3.37
N CYS A 12 -14.90 -9.61 2.19
CA CYS A 12 -14.29 -10.36 1.10
C CYS A 12 -12.85 -9.98 0.77
N SER A 13 -12.20 -9.15 1.60
CA SER A 13 -10.74 -8.95 1.45
C SER A 13 -10.00 -10.25 1.72
N PRO A 14 -9.14 -10.71 0.80
CA PRO A 14 -8.34 -11.89 1.06
C PRO A 14 -7.42 -11.62 2.24
N THR A 15 -7.46 -12.50 3.23
CA THR A 15 -6.59 -12.47 4.39
C THR A 15 -5.66 -13.65 4.36
N THR A 16 -4.42 -13.47 4.78
CA THR A 16 -3.49 -14.54 5.11
C THR A 16 -3.55 -14.88 6.60
N ASP A 17 -4.74 -14.84 7.18
CA ASP A 17 -4.93 -15.13 8.59
C ASP A 17 -4.67 -16.60 8.89
N HIS A 18 -3.41 -16.92 9.12
CA HIS A 18 -2.98 -18.23 9.54
C HIS A 18 -3.35 -18.54 10.99
N SER A 19 -3.64 -17.53 11.80
CA SER A 19 -3.95 -17.69 13.21
C SER A 19 -5.44 -17.96 13.51
N HIS A 20 -6.34 -17.71 12.55
CA HIS A 20 -7.78 -17.64 12.83
C HIS A 20 -8.69 -18.11 11.71
N ARG A 21 -8.40 -19.26 11.07
CA ARG A 21 -9.32 -19.87 10.09
C ARG A 21 -10.77 -20.07 10.61
N HIS A 22 -10.99 -19.87 11.91
CA HIS A 22 -12.27 -20.04 12.59
C HIS A 22 -12.65 -18.89 13.54
N ALA A 23 -12.03 -17.71 13.39
CA ALA A 23 -12.43 -16.56 14.21
C ALA A 23 -13.87 -16.15 13.85
N PRO A 24 -14.75 -15.91 14.84
CA PRO A 24 -16.07 -15.36 14.56
C PRO A 24 -15.92 -14.03 13.83
N GLN A 25 -16.85 -13.76 12.92
CA GLN A 25 -16.95 -12.45 12.26
C GLN A 25 -16.88 -11.36 13.32
N THR A 26 -16.01 -10.36 13.09
CA THR A 26 -15.95 -9.19 13.93
C THR A 26 -17.35 -8.58 14.05
N GLU A 27 -17.74 -8.20 15.26
CA GLU A 27 -18.97 -7.42 15.43
C GLU A 27 -18.92 -6.22 14.50
N ALA A 28 -19.97 -6.02 13.72
CA ALA A 28 -20.09 -4.88 12.82
C ALA A 28 -19.87 -3.60 13.61
N ARG A 29 -18.97 -2.73 13.16
CA ARG A 29 -18.83 -1.41 13.78
C ARG A 29 -20.17 -0.67 13.68
N PRO A 30 -20.55 0.09 14.72
CA PRO A 30 -21.72 0.96 14.63
C PRO A 30 -21.58 1.87 13.41
N ALA A 31 -22.67 2.06 12.65
CA ALA A 31 -22.66 2.99 11.53
C ALA A 31 -22.18 4.37 12.03
N PRO A 32 -21.23 5.01 11.31
CA PRO A 32 -20.75 6.33 11.71
C PRO A 32 -21.88 7.36 11.72
N ILE A 33 -21.79 8.33 12.61
CA ILE A 33 -22.71 9.47 12.61
C ILE A 33 -22.45 10.27 11.34
N PRO A 34 -23.49 10.54 10.51
CA PRO A 34 -23.35 11.37 9.34
C PRO A 34 -22.79 12.75 9.73
N ARG A 35 -21.77 13.22 9.03
CA ARG A 35 -21.17 14.53 9.21
C ARG A 35 -21.33 15.35 7.93
N ASP A 36 -21.57 16.63 8.13
CA ASP A 36 -21.39 17.62 7.07
C ASP A 36 -19.88 17.86 6.92
N PHE A 37 -19.30 17.44 5.83
CA PHE A 37 -17.87 17.50 5.56
C PHE A 37 -17.64 18.05 4.15
N ASP A 38 -16.75 19.04 4.03
CA ASP A 38 -16.35 19.57 2.73
C ASP A 38 -15.35 18.62 2.04
N PRO A 39 -15.74 17.94 0.96
CA PRO A 39 -14.85 17.01 0.26
C PRO A 39 -13.66 17.72 -0.41
N ASP A 40 -13.75 19.02 -0.70
CA ASP A 40 -12.69 19.76 -1.40
C ASP A 40 -11.42 19.86 -0.57
N VAL A 41 -11.54 19.80 0.76
CA VAL A 41 -10.38 19.74 1.66
C VAL A 41 -9.59 18.44 1.51
N MET A 42 -10.28 17.30 1.39
CA MET A 42 -9.57 16.02 1.14
C MET A 42 -8.93 16.01 -0.23
N VAL A 43 -9.60 16.62 -1.23
CA VAL A 43 -8.99 16.80 -2.55
C VAL A 43 -7.71 17.62 -2.44
N ALA A 44 -7.72 18.75 -1.71
CA ALA A 44 -6.53 19.58 -1.52
C ALA A 44 -5.38 18.82 -0.83
N ILE A 45 -5.65 18.06 0.25
CA ILE A 45 -4.64 17.24 0.92
C ILE A 45 -4.05 16.18 -0.04
N LEU A 46 -4.90 15.53 -0.83
CA LEU A 46 -4.47 14.52 -1.81
C LEU A 46 -3.72 15.13 -3.00
N GLU A 47 -4.06 16.36 -3.41
CA GLU A 47 -3.35 17.10 -4.45
C GLU A 47 -1.95 17.50 -3.99
N ASP A 48 -1.79 17.96 -2.74
CA ASP A 48 -0.48 18.25 -2.16
C ASP A 48 0.39 16.99 -2.11
N GLU A 49 -0.14 15.86 -1.65
CA GLU A 49 0.55 14.57 -1.68
C GLU A 49 0.87 14.10 -3.11
N ALA A 50 0.02 14.40 -4.10
CA ALA A 50 0.26 14.08 -5.50
C ALA A 50 1.37 14.95 -6.11
N VAL A 51 1.44 16.23 -5.72
CA VAL A 51 2.55 17.13 -6.10
C VAL A 51 3.86 16.64 -5.52
N GLU A 52 3.89 16.29 -4.24
CA GLU A 52 5.07 15.72 -3.58
C GLU A 52 5.53 14.43 -4.27
N ARG A 53 4.61 13.54 -4.60
CA ARG A 53 4.93 12.29 -5.33
C ARG A 53 5.47 12.56 -6.74
N ARG A 54 4.88 13.50 -7.47
CA ARG A 54 5.37 13.90 -8.80
C ARG A 54 6.77 14.46 -8.71
N TYR A 55 7.02 15.38 -7.78
CA TYR A 55 8.33 15.92 -7.55
C TYR A 55 9.36 14.83 -7.19
N ALA A 56 8.97 13.91 -6.32
CA ALA A 56 9.79 12.76 -5.96
C ALA A 56 10.13 11.90 -7.18
N HIS A 57 9.14 11.58 -8.01
CA HIS A 57 9.34 10.81 -9.24
C HIS A 57 10.27 11.52 -10.24
N GLU A 58 10.04 12.80 -10.51
CA GLU A 58 10.85 13.62 -11.43
C GLU A 58 12.31 13.76 -10.96
N ASN A 59 12.55 13.67 -9.64
CA ASN A 59 13.88 13.72 -9.05
C ASN A 59 14.46 12.35 -8.71
N GLY A 60 13.88 11.26 -9.21
CA GLY A 60 14.37 9.92 -8.99
C GLY A 60 14.27 9.44 -7.53
N LEU A 61 13.38 10.05 -6.74
CA LEU A 61 13.08 9.61 -5.38
C LEU A 61 12.02 8.50 -5.40
N MET A 62 11.99 7.70 -4.34
CA MET A 62 11.06 6.59 -4.23
C MET A 62 9.61 7.06 -4.15
N THR A 63 8.77 6.60 -5.08
CA THR A 63 7.36 6.94 -5.18
C THR A 63 6.42 5.75 -5.08
N THR A 64 6.94 4.54 -5.12
CA THR A 64 6.16 3.31 -5.08
C THR A 64 6.56 2.47 -3.88
N TRP A 65 5.53 1.94 -3.20
CA TRP A 65 5.70 1.05 -2.05
C TRP A 65 4.99 -0.25 -2.34
N GLY A 66 5.69 -1.34 -2.13
CA GLY A 66 5.15 -2.67 -2.16
C GLY A 66 6.17 -3.61 -1.55
N SER A 67 5.75 -4.77 -1.17
CA SER A 67 6.65 -5.82 -0.73
C SER A 67 5.90 -7.13 -0.67
N PHE A 68 6.63 -8.21 -0.78
CA PHE A 68 6.11 -9.53 -0.46
C PHE A 68 7.18 -10.34 0.25
N SER A 69 6.73 -11.19 1.13
CA SER A 69 7.58 -12.10 1.88
C SER A 69 6.85 -13.41 2.11
N TRP A 70 7.57 -14.50 2.11
CA TRP A 70 7.08 -15.79 2.58
C TRP A 70 8.18 -16.59 3.25
N ILE A 71 7.76 -17.52 4.09
CA ILE A 71 8.63 -18.39 4.84
C ILE A 71 8.04 -19.79 4.87
N VAL A 72 8.89 -20.78 4.69
CA VAL A 72 8.55 -22.21 4.71
C VAL A 72 9.35 -22.90 5.81
N SER A 73 8.66 -23.61 6.69
CA SER A 73 9.27 -24.37 7.78
C SER A 73 10.02 -25.62 7.27
N PRO A 74 10.91 -26.21 8.07
CA PRO A 74 11.58 -27.46 7.71
C PRO A 74 10.61 -28.60 7.33
N LYS A 75 9.41 -28.60 7.91
CA LYS A 75 8.35 -29.59 7.65
C LYS A 75 7.82 -29.52 6.21
N ARG A 76 7.88 -28.35 5.59
CA ARG A 76 7.35 -28.07 4.24
C ARG A 76 8.48 -27.87 3.22
N SER A 77 9.73 -27.99 3.64
CA SER A 77 10.91 -27.79 2.82
C SER A 77 11.57 -29.13 2.49
N ALA A 78 11.74 -29.44 1.21
CA ALA A 78 12.48 -30.61 0.72
C ALA A 78 13.96 -30.61 1.16
N THR A 79 14.49 -29.44 1.52
CA THR A 79 15.85 -29.30 2.05
C THR A 79 15.97 -29.70 3.52
N GLY A 80 14.86 -29.84 4.24
CA GLY A 80 14.83 -30.05 5.68
C GLY A 80 15.22 -28.80 6.49
N ASN A 81 15.43 -27.65 5.84
CA ASN A 81 15.75 -26.38 6.47
C ASN A 81 14.66 -25.35 6.21
N THR A 82 14.56 -24.34 7.06
CA THR A 82 13.68 -23.19 6.81
C THR A 82 14.18 -22.40 5.61
N MET A 83 13.25 -21.96 4.76
CA MET A 83 13.53 -21.04 3.66
C MET A 83 12.72 -19.76 3.85
N LEU A 84 13.37 -18.60 3.78
CA LEU A 84 12.76 -17.28 3.93
C LEU A 84 13.09 -16.42 2.70
N PHE A 85 12.07 -15.79 2.14
CA PHE A 85 12.20 -14.77 1.11
C PHE A 85 11.63 -13.45 1.60
N GLY A 86 12.36 -12.35 1.43
CA GLY A 86 11.92 -11.00 1.71
C GLY A 86 12.27 -10.08 0.55
N ALA A 87 11.27 -9.45 -0.05
CA ALA A 87 11.44 -8.55 -1.18
C ALA A 87 10.70 -7.24 -0.93
N PRO A 88 11.38 -6.20 -0.44
CA PRO A 88 10.88 -4.85 -0.52
C PRO A 88 10.88 -4.43 -1.99
N MET A 89 9.73 -4.04 -2.51
CA MET A 89 9.59 -3.49 -3.87
C MET A 89 9.73 -1.98 -3.77
N VAL A 90 10.96 -1.52 -3.77
CA VAL A 90 11.34 -0.12 -3.80
C VAL A 90 11.87 0.22 -5.19
N HIS A 91 11.87 1.50 -5.53
CA HIS A 91 12.27 1.96 -6.86
C HIS A 91 13.72 1.58 -7.20
N PHE A 92 13.99 1.25 -8.47
CA PHE A 92 15.35 1.06 -8.99
C PHE A 92 15.96 2.42 -9.32
N GLN A 93 16.81 2.92 -8.44
CA GLN A 93 17.43 4.23 -8.59
C GLN A 93 18.92 4.20 -8.20
N THR A 94 19.66 5.21 -8.62
CA THR A 94 21.05 5.42 -8.22
C THR A 94 21.21 6.84 -7.68
N PRO A 95 21.61 7.03 -6.40
CA PRO A 95 21.96 5.98 -5.43
C PRO A 95 20.75 5.14 -4.99
N SER A 96 20.96 3.83 -4.76
CA SER A 96 19.91 2.93 -4.26
C SER A 96 19.51 3.31 -2.84
N TRP A 97 18.23 3.11 -2.51
CA TRP A 97 17.71 3.32 -1.15
C TRP A 97 18.30 2.35 -0.13
N CYS A 98 18.69 1.16 -0.57
CA CYS A 98 19.28 0.12 0.27
C CYS A 98 20.61 -0.37 -0.28
N ALA A 99 21.44 -0.90 0.62
CA ALA A 99 22.68 -1.56 0.29
C ALA A 99 22.78 -2.92 0.99
N MET A 100 23.41 -3.91 0.32
CA MET A 100 23.80 -5.15 0.96
C MET A 100 25.03 -4.92 1.83
N VAL A 101 24.93 -5.25 3.11
CA VAL A 101 25.96 -4.97 4.12
C VAL A 101 26.19 -6.20 4.99
N HIS A 102 27.44 -6.43 5.36
CA HIS A 102 27.84 -7.38 6.39
C HIS A 102 28.57 -6.62 7.50
N LEU A 103 28.00 -6.62 8.70
CA LEU A 103 28.56 -5.99 9.88
C LEU A 103 29.10 -7.09 10.81
N ASN A 104 30.41 -7.01 11.10
CA ASN A 104 31.08 -7.98 11.97
C ASN A 104 31.90 -7.28 13.04
N ALA A 105 31.59 -7.57 14.31
CA ALA A 105 32.28 -7.09 15.49
C ALA A 105 32.18 -8.14 16.61
N PRO A 106 32.97 -8.07 17.68
CA PRO A 106 32.82 -8.98 18.80
C PRO A 106 31.39 -9.01 19.35
N GLY A 107 30.71 -10.17 19.27
CA GLY A 107 29.34 -10.35 19.71
C GLY A 107 28.27 -9.81 18.72
N PHE A 108 28.64 -9.37 17.53
CA PHE A 108 27.72 -8.85 16.52
C PHE A 108 28.17 -9.31 15.12
N ASN A 109 27.39 -10.16 14.49
CA ASN A 109 27.69 -10.72 13.16
C ASN A 109 26.39 -10.84 12.35
N VAL A 110 26.09 -9.83 11.55
CA VAL A 110 24.83 -9.73 10.81
C VAL A 110 25.06 -9.35 9.36
N ALA A 111 24.28 -9.93 8.46
CA ALA A 111 24.33 -9.64 7.03
C ALA A 111 22.93 -9.46 6.45
N GLY A 112 22.81 -8.60 5.46
CA GLY A 112 21.55 -8.36 4.76
C GLY A 112 21.44 -6.96 4.21
N MET A 113 20.22 -6.49 4.04
CA MET A 113 19.87 -5.21 3.48
C MET A 113 19.79 -4.14 4.58
N ALA A 114 20.59 -3.11 4.45
CA ALA A 114 20.57 -1.91 5.29
C ALA A 114 20.03 -0.72 4.49
N CYS A 115 19.27 0.14 5.16
CA CYS A 115 18.80 1.40 4.60
C CYS A 115 19.78 2.53 4.96
N HIS A 116 20.00 3.45 4.02
CA HIS A 116 20.89 4.59 4.28
C HIS A 116 20.34 5.46 5.43
N GLY A 117 21.19 5.74 6.40
CA GLY A 117 20.85 6.55 7.57
C GLY A 117 20.13 5.79 8.70
N ALA A 118 19.72 4.54 8.49
CA ALA A 118 19.15 3.68 9.54
C ALA A 118 20.23 2.79 10.18
N PRO A 119 20.19 2.55 11.50
CA PRO A 119 21.11 1.65 12.15
C PRO A 119 20.73 0.18 11.85
N GLY A 120 21.77 -0.66 11.64
CA GLY A 120 21.61 -2.11 11.52
C GLY A 120 21.06 -2.59 10.18
N ILE A 121 20.59 -3.82 10.18
CA ILE A 121 20.08 -4.57 9.03
C ILE A 121 18.56 -4.66 9.13
N LEU A 122 17.85 -4.18 8.10
CA LEU A 122 16.38 -4.17 8.06
C LEU A 122 15.83 -5.55 7.71
N ILE A 123 16.41 -6.22 6.71
CA ILE A 123 16.06 -7.57 6.26
C ILE A 123 17.36 -8.37 6.15
N GLY A 124 17.45 -9.49 6.82
CA GLY A 124 18.70 -10.27 6.81
C GLY A 124 18.74 -11.39 7.80
N HIS A 125 19.94 -11.71 8.24
CA HIS A 125 20.19 -12.78 9.19
C HIS A 125 21.43 -12.52 10.04
N ASN A 126 21.48 -13.18 11.18
CA ASN A 126 22.68 -13.45 11.93
C ASN A 126 22.94 -14.96 11.98
N GLU A 127 23.74 -15.43 12.92
CA GLU A 127 24.10 -16.85 13.07
C GLU A 127 22.95 -17.72 13.62
N ARG A 128 21.91 -17.09 14.19
CA ARG A 128 20.83 -17.77 14.93
C ARG A 128 19.45 -17.57 14.36
N VAL A 129 19.20 -16.40 13.76
CA VAL A 129 17.89 -16.00 13.25
C VAL A 129 18.00 -15.34 11.88
N ALA A 130 16.95 -15.49 11.07
CA ALA A 130 16.74 -14.73 9.84
C ALA A 130 15.41 -14.01 9.93
N TRP A 131 15.31 -12.80 9.34
CA TRP A 131 14.10 -12.00 9.36
C TRP A 131 13.86 -11.23 8.06
N ALA A 132 12.60 -10.98 7.78
CA ALA A 132 12.15 -10.14 6.68
C ALA A 132 10.92 -9.31 7.11
N THR A 133 10.68 -8.20 6.41
CA THR A 133 9.54 -7.33 6.69
C THR A 133 8.79 -6.96 5.43
N THR A 134 7.47 -6.70 5.58
CA THR A 134 6.64 -6.03 4.59
C THR A 134 5.84 -4.91 5.27
N SER A 135 5.33 -3.93 4.51
CA SER A 135 4.42 -2.92 5.06
C SER A 135 3.08 -3.56 5.41
N SER A 136 2.54 -3.26 6.60
CA SER A 136 1.28 -3.85 7.06
C SER A 136 0.03 -3.03 6.72
N LEU A 137 0.18 -1.81 6.21
CA LEU A 137 -0.89 -0.90 5.77
C LEU A 137 -2.02 -0.70 6.81
N LEU A 138 -1.67 -0.72 8.08
CA LEU A 138 -2.63 -0.52 9.17
C LEU A 138 -3.19 0.91 9.17
N ASN A 139 -4.49 1.06 9.44
CA ASN A 139 -5.11 2.36 9.66
C ASN A 139 -4.70 2.93 11.04
N ALA A 140 -3.53 3.56 11.09
CA ALA A 140 -2.93 4.08 12.31
C ALA A 140 -2.85 5.61 12.34
N THR A 141 -3.02 6.28 11.21
CA THR A 141 -2.92 7.74 11.07
C THR A 141 -4.30 8.34 10.88
N ASP A 142 -4.62 9.41 11.59
CA ASP A 142 -5.87 10.16 11.46
C ASP A 142 -5.57 11.62 11.11
N PHE A 143 -6.53 12.26 10.46
CA PHE A 143 -6.57 13.71 10.32
C PHE A 143 -7.59 14.27 11.32
N PHE A 144 -7.24 15.39 11.97
CA PHE A 144 -8.15 16.11 12.85
C PHE A 144 -8.49 17.47 12.24
N GLU A 145 -9.77 17.82 12.28
CA GLU A 145 -10.31 19.11 11.87
C GLU A 145 -10.31 20.04 13.08
N GLU A 146 -9.39 20.97 13.11
CA GLU A 146 -9.23 21.97 14.17
C GLU A 146 -10.12 23.18 13.92
N THR A 147 -10.82 23.65 14.92
CA THR A 147 -11.57 24.92 14.88
C THR A 147 -10.65 26.05 15.27
N LEU A 148 -10.43 27.02 14.38
CA LEU A 148 -9.54 28.14 14.61
C LEU A 148 -10.26 29.35 15.22
N ASN A 149 -9.52 30.14 16.00
CA ASN A 149 -10.03 31.40 16.53
C ASN A 149 -10.13 32.46 15.42
N PHE A 150 -11.28 33.16 15.35
CA PHE A 150 -11.54 34.22 14.36
C PHE A 150 -10.59 35.43 14.51
N GLU A 151 -10.10 35.68 15.71
CA GLU A 151 -9.20 36.80 16.02
C GLU A 151 -7.71 36.42 15.87
N ASP A 152 -7.40 35.12 16.00
CA ASP A 152 -6.04 34.60 15.93
C ASP A 152 -6.02 33.19 15.32
N GLN A 153 -5.66 33.07 14.06
CA GLN A 153 -5.60 31.79 13.33
C GLN A 153 -4.61 30.79 13.90
N TYR A 154 -3.73 31.16 14.80
CA TYR A 154 -2.77 30.29 15.48
C TYR A 154 -3.27 29.75 16.81
N GLN A 155 -4.54 30.03 17.14
CA GLN A 155 -5.25 29.42 18.26
C GLN A 155 -6.32 28.45 17.79
N TYR A 156 -6.41 27.30 18.42
CA TYR A 156 -7.40 26.26 18.15
C TYR A 156 -8.24 25.96 19.39
N TRP A 157 -9.49 25.56 19.15
CA TRP A 157 -10.44 25.19 20.20
C TRP A 157 -10.28 23.72 20.57
N HIS A 158 -10.00 23.42 21.86
CA HIS A 158 -9.90 22.06 22.37
C HIS A 158 -10.33 22.02 23.83
N ASP A 159 -11.10 20.99 24.25
CA ASP A 159 -11.58 20.77 25.62
C ASP A 159 -12.21 22.02 26.28
N GLY A 160 -12.98 22.79 25.54
CA GLY A 160 -13.71 23.95 26.05
C GLY A 160 -12.88 25.22 26.24
N ALA A 161 -11.68 25.29 25.67
CA ALA A 161 -10.78 26.45 25.72
C ALA A 161 -10.04 26.69 24.41
N TRP A 162 -9.57 27.94 24.20
CA TRP A 162 -8.61 28.29 23.17
C TRP A 162 -7.19 27.95 23.62
N HIS A 163 -6.44 27.29 22.76
CA HIS A 163 -5.04 26.91 22.96
C HIS A 163 -4.16 27.49 21.86
N ASP A 164 -3.01 27.99 22.21
CA ASP A 164 -2.01 28.41 21.24
C ASP A 164 -1.40 27.20 20.55
N MET A 165 -1.20 27.29 19.23
CA MET A 165 -0.41 26.29 18.51
C MET A 165 1.07 26.37 18.92
N GLU A 166 1.74 25.23 18.94
CA GLU A 166 3.19 25.19 19.01
C GLU A 166 3.75 25.69 17.66
N VAL A 167 4.62 26.69 17.70
CA VAL A 167 5.27 27.25 16.50
C VAL A 167 6.74 26.84 16.51
N ILE A 168 7.16 26.16 15.46
CA ILE A 168 8.51 25.66 15.31
C ILE A 168 9.12 26.28 14.05
N ASP A 169 10.06 27.21 14.25
CA ASP A 169 10.83 27.76 13.15
C ASP A 169 11.98 26.81 12.82
N TRP A 170 11.96 26.31 11.59
CA TRP A 170 12.97 25.37 11.09
C TRP A 170 13.53 25.86 9.76
N PRO A 171 14.46 26.82 9.76
CA PRO A 171 15.03 27.32 8.53
C PRO A 171 15.79 26.24 7.76
N ILE A 172 15.51 26.15 6.47
CA ILE A 172 16.09 25.14 5.57
C ILE A 172 17.18 25.81 4.74
N GLN A 173 18.35 25.16 4.65
CA GLN A 173 19.44 25.62 3.77
C GLN A 173 19.20 25.05 2.37
N VAL A 174 18.86 25.89 1.41
CA VAL A 174 18.59 25.54 0.02
C VAL A 174 19.77 25.96 -0.87
N LEU A 175 20.30 25.01 -1.65
CA LEU A 175 21.34 25.30 -2.65
C LEU A 175 20.64 25.74 -3.94
N GLY A 176 20.84 27.02 -4.31
CA GLY A 176 20.30 27.53 -5.58
C GLY A 176 21.08 27.03 -6.79
N ASP A 177 20.51 27.20 -8.00
CA ASP A 177 21.15 26.84 -9.28
C ASP A 177 22.47 27.53 -9.53
N ASP A 178 22.68 28.68 -8.87
CA ASP A 178 23.93 29.44 -8.89
C ASP A 178 25.00 28.90 -7.92
N GLY A 179 24.73 27.77 -7.25
CA GLY A 179 25.63 27.16 -6.28
C GLY A 179 25.72 27.88 -4.93
N VAL A 180 24.85 28.84 -4.66
CA VAL A 180 24.84 29.60 -3.40
C VAL A 180 23.78 29.00 -2.44
N LEU A 181 24.22 28.68 -1.22
CA LEU A 181 23.32 28.30 -0.13
C LEU A 181 22.55 29.52 0.37
N ARG A 182 21.24 29.39 0.46
CA ARG A 182 20.30 30.36 1.04
C ARG A 182 19.52 29.74 2.15
N GLU A 183 19.26 30.50 3.20
CA GLU A 183 18.32 30.08 4.23
C GLU A 183 16.91 30.48 3.82
N GLU A 184 16.03 29.47 3.74
CA GLU A 184 14.61 29.68 3.50
C GLU A 184 13.84 29.42 4.81
N PRO A 185 12.99 30.36 5.23
CA PRO A 185 12.18 30.18 6.43
C PRO A 185 11.17 29.04 6.21
N HIS A 186 11.13 28.14 7.16
CA HIS A 186 10.12 27.09 7.22
C HIS A 186 9.56 27.04 8.63
N THR A 187 8.25 27.21 8.78
CA THR A 187 7.57 27.22 10.07
C THR A 187 6.54 26.10 10.13
N VAL A 188 6.64 25.25 11.13
CA VAL A 188 5.70 24.18 11.41
C VAL A 188 4.80 24.61 12.55
N TYR A 189 3.49 24.53 12.32
CA TYR A 189 2.46 24.75 13.34
C TYR A 189 1.93 23.41 13.82
N ARG A 190 1.75 23.25 15.13
CA ARG A 190 1.25 22.02 15.72
C ARG A 190 0.13 22.29 16.71
N THR A 191 -0.86 21.42 16.69
CA THR A 191 -1.82 21.28 17.78
C THR A 191 -1.47 20.08 18.64
N ILE A 192 -2.32 19.75 19.61
CA ILE A 192 -2.18 18.52 20.41
C ILE A 192 -2.23 17.27 19.52
N HIS A 193 -2.96 17.30 18.40
CA HIS A 193 -3.11 16.16 17.49
C HIS A 193 -1.91 15.95 16.57
N GLY A 194 -1.21 17.02 16.19
CA GLY A 194 -0.04 16.91 15.33
C GLY A 194 0.25 18.18 14.51
N PRO A 195 1.13 18.09 13.49
CA PRO A 195 1.40 19.20 12.61
C PRO A 195 0.18 19.53 11.75
N VAL A 196 -0.02 20.82 11.51
CA VAL A 196 -0.99 21.32 10.53
C VAL A 196 -0.46 20.98 9.14
N VAL A 197 -1.27 20.28 8.35
CA VAL A 197 -0.97 19.88 6.97
C VAL A 197 -1.79 20.66 5.96
N GLN A 198 -2.94 21.22 6.36
CA GLN A 198 -3.77 22.03 5.49
C GLN A 198 -4.49 23.12 6.27
N TRP A 199 -4.60 24.31 5.65
CA TRP A 199 -5.32 25.45 6.19
C TRP A 199 -6.56 25.75 5.35
N ASP A 200 -7.70 25.86 6.01
CA ASP A 200 -8.94 26.43 5.42
C ASP A 200 -9.33 27.68 6.22
N LEU A 201 -8.67 28.77 5.92
CA LEU A 201 -8.88 30.04 6.61
C LEU A 201 -10.26 30.66 6.25
N ALA A 202 -10.88 30.25 5.15
CA ALA A 202 -12.20 30.75 4.75
C ALA A 202 -13.29 30.24 5.69
N THR A 203 -13.15 29.03 6.19
CA THR A 203 -14.09 28.43 7.15
C THR A 203 -13.56 28.42 8.59
N HIS A 204 -12.41 29.07 8.85
CA HIS A 204 -11.72 29.07 10.15
C HIS A 204 -11.39 27.66 10.66
N LYS A 205 -10.79 26.85 9.79
CA LYS A 205 -10.36 25.49 10.10
C LYS A 205 -8.89 25.27 9.72
N ALA A 206 -8.29 24.31 10.37
CA ALA A 206 -7.04 23.71 9.95
C ALA A 206 -7.15 22.17 10.08
N TYR A 207 -6.33 21.46 9.35
CA TYR A 207 -6.28 20.01 9.39
C TYR A 207 -4.91 19.55 9.85
N THR A 208 -4.90 18.74 10.89
CA THR A 208 -3.67 18.21 11.49
C THR A 208 -3.56 16.72 11.26
N ARG A 209 -2.32 16.23 11.20
CA ARG A 209 -2.03 14.81 10.99
C ARG A 209 -1.53 14.18 12.28
N ALA A 210 -2.31 13.27 12.84
CA ALA A 210 -1.96 12.50 14.03
C ALA A 210 -1.36 11.15 13.66
N THR A 211 -0.17 10.85 14.19
CA THR A 211 0.51 9.55 14.00
C THR A 211 0.84 8.92 15.35
N PRO A 212 0.54 7.61 15.55
CA PRO A 212 0.73 6.96 16.85
C PRO A 212 2.19 6.67 17.19
N PHE A 213 3.10 6.82 16.24
CA PHE A 213 4.54 6.59 16.44
C PHE A 213 5.33 7.90 16.72
N ARG A 214 4.65 9.03 16.75
CA ARG A 214 5.29 10.32 17.08
C ARG A 214 6.06 10.24 18.39
N HIS A 215 7.32 10.69 18.37
CA HIS A 215 8.30 10.60 19.47
C HIS A 215 8.78 9.18 19.80
N LEU A 216 8.50 8.20 18.95
CA LEU A 216 8.97 6.81 19.07
C LEU A 216 9.77 6.36 17.85
N GLU A 217 10.16 7.29 16.99
CA GLU A 217 10.88 7.01 15.75
C GLU A 217 12.25 6.37 16.06
N LEU A 218 12.98 6.96 17.02
CA LEU A 218 14.29 6.46 17.41
C LEU A 218 14.19 5.11 18.12
N GLU A 219 13.25 4.94 19.03
CA GLU A 219 13.00 3.68 19.72
C GLU A 219 12.64 2.57 18.73
N SER A 220 11.81 2.88 17.73
CA SER A 220 11.46 1.95 16.65
C SER A 220 12.69 1.55 15.83
N MET A 221 13.57 2.50 15.51
CA MET A 221 14.81 2.19 14.80
C MET A 221 15.77 1.34 15.66
N MET A 222 15.88 1.62 16.95
CA MET A 222 16.70 0.83 17.87
C MET A 222 16.18 -0.59 18.04
N ALA A 223 14.88 -0.80 17.95
CA ALA A 223 14.28 -2.14 17.97
C ALA A 223 14.79 -3.02 16.80
N PHE A 224 15.10 -2.45 15.64
CA PHE A 224 15.76 -3.21 14.56
C PHE A 224 17.18 -3.62 14.93
N VAL A 225 17.91 -2.86 15.73
CA VAL A 225 19.21 -3.28 16.25
C VAL A 225 19.05 -4.45 17.23
N ASP A 226 18.01 -4.45 18.05
CA ASP A 226 17.69 -5.57 18.95
C ASP A 226 17.35 -6.85 18.14
N ILE A 227 16.61 -6.70 17.02
CA ILE A 227 16.37 -7.81 16.07
C ILE A 227 17.70 -8.36 15.55
N ASN A 228 18.65 -7.49 15.21
CA ASN A 228 19.97 -7.92 14.70
C ASN A 228 20.77 -8.74 15.75
N MET A 229 20.50 -8.54 17.03
CA MET A 229 21.14 -9.26 18.14
C MET A 229 20.31 -10.44 18.64
N ALA A 230 19.14 -10.67 18.12
CA ALA A 230 18.24 -11.74 18.53
C ALA A 230 18.89 -13.12 18.35
N THR A 231 18.58 -14.05 19.24
CA THR A 231 19.10 -15.41 19.24
C THR A 231 18.04 -16.48 19.01
N ASN A 232 16.77 -16.10 19.13
CA ASN A 232 15.58 -16.94 19.00
C ASN A 232 14.35 -16.10 18.64
N LEU A 233 13.23 -16.74 18.35
CA LEU A 233 11.98 -16.05 18.00
C LEU A 233 11.39 -15.22 19.15
N GLY A 234 11.66 -15.56 20.40
CA GLY A 234 11.20 -14.77 21.55
C GLY A 234 11.90 -13.41 21.63
N ASP A 235 13.20 -13.36 21.31
CA ASP A 235 13.95 -12.09 21.23
C ASP A 235 13.40 -11.25 20.08
N ILE A 236 13.08 -11.84 18.92
CA ILE A 236 12.45 -11.18 17.77
C ILE A 236 11.10 -10.58 18.19
N GLU A 237 10.21 -11.35 18.80
CA GLU A 237 8.91 -10.86 19.25
C GLU A 237 9.03 -9.67 20.22
N ASN A 238 9.94 -9.75 21.17
CA ASN A 238 10.18 -8.68 22.13
C ASN A 238 10.66 -7.39 21.44
N ALA A 239 11.49 -7.48 20.42
CA ALA A 239 11.95 -6.34 19.65
C ALA A 239 10.82 -5.80 18.75
N VAL A 240 10.09 -6.67 18.05
CA VAL A 240 8.96 -6.29 17.18
C VAL A 240 7.90 -5.49 17.97
N ARG A 241 7.65 -5.83 19.23
CA ARG A 241 6.72 -5.11 20.11
C ARG A 241 7.13 -3.65 20.37
N GLN A 242 8.39 -3.32 20.19
CA GLN A 242 8.92 -1.95 20.37
C GLN A 242 8.86 -1.13 19.08
N VAL A 243 8.67 -1.77 17.92
CA VAL A 243 8.51 -1.07 16.64
C VAL A 243 7.13 -0.43 16.59
N ALA A 244 7.07 0.89 16.71
CA ALA A 244 5.83 1.65 16.71
C ALA A 244 5.24 1.87 15.30
N THR A 245 6.07 1.74 14.26
CA THR A 245 5.65 1.79 12.85
C THR A 245 5.06 0.45 12.39
N THR A 246 4.23 0.50 11.37
CA THR A 246 3.38 -0.63 10.97
C THR A 246 4.07 -1.54 9.94
N HIS A 247 4.50 -2.72 10.39
CA HIS A 247 5.16 -3.72 9.54
C HIS A 247 4.62 -5.12 9.83
N ASN A 248 4.70 -5.99 8.84
CA ASN A 248 4.62 -7.44 9.01
C ASN A 248 6.04 -7.97 9.17
N PHE A 249 6.30 -8.76 10.17
CA PHE A 249 7.60 -9.40 10.43
C PHE A 249 7.48 -10.90 10.22
N PHE A 250 8.46 -11.45 9.50
CA PHE A 250 8.69 -12.87 9.32
C PHE A 250 10.04 -13.20 9.96
N ALA A 251 10.12 -14.26 10.70
CA ALA A 251 11.41 -14.72 11.19
C ALA A 251 11.48 -16.26 11.30
N ALA A 252 12.70 -16.75 11.20
CA ALA A 252 13.07 -18.15 11.47
C ALA A 252 14.23 -18.21 12.44
N ASP A 253 14.33 -19.29 13.20
CA ASP A 253 15.51 -19.61 14.00
C ASP A 253 16.18 -20.91 13.55
N VAL A 254 17.40 -21.13 14.05
CA VAL A 254 18.18 -22.35 13.72
C VAL A 254 17.58 -23.63 14.31
N ASP A 255 16.61 -23.53 15.21
CA ASP A 255 15.90 -24.67 15.78
C ASP A 255 14.72 -25.11 14.90
N GLY A 256 14.51 -24.41 13.75
CA GLY A 256 13.49 -24.72 12.74
C GLY A 256 12.14 -24.11 13.01
N ASN A 257 12.04 -23.17 13.96
CA ASN A 257 10.82 -22.45 14.21
C ASN A 257 10.64 -21.32 13.19
N ILE A 258 9.39 -21.03 12.83
CA ILE A 258 8.99 -19.88 12.01
C ILE A 258 7.95 -19.03 12.75
N GLY A 259 8.02 -17.72 12.58
CA GLY A 259 7.11 -16.79 13.23
C GLY A 259 6.67 -15.66 12.32
N TYR A 260 5.47 -15.13 12.61
CA TYR A 260 4.87 -13.99 11.96
C TYR A 260 4.23 -13.08 13.00
N TRP A 261 4.55 -11.79 12.92
CA TRP A 261 4.02 -10.75 13.80
C TRP A 261 3.70 -9.48 13.03
N VAL A 262 2.74 -8.73 13.52
CA VAL A 262 2.48 -7.36 13.03
C VAL A 262 2.94 -6.38 14.10
N SER A 263 3.81 -5.44 13.73
CA SER A 263 4.21 -4.34 14.59
C SER A 263 3.33 -3.11 14.38
N GLY A 264 3.40 -2.18 15.32
CA GLY A 264 2.77 -0.88 15.24
C GLY A 264 1.90 -0.56 16.45
N ARG A 265 1.66 0.72 16.62
CA ARG A 265 0.70 1.23 17.62
C ARG A 265 -0.58 1.64 16.92
N PHE A 266 -1.72 1.15 17.41
CA PHE A 266 -3.02 1.64 16.95
C PHE A 266 -3.60 2.62 17.94
N PRO A 267 -4.21 3.71 17.49
CA PRO A 267 -5.00 4.54 18.36
C PRO A 267 -6.27 3.80 18.81
N ILE A 268 -6.61 3.96 20.09
CA ILE A 268 -7.92 3.59 20.59
C ILE A 268 -8.85 4.76 20.32
N ARG A 269 -9.55 4.70 19.21
CA ARG A 269 -10.43 5.76 18.73
C ARG A 269 -11.72 5.84 19.54
N ALA A 270 -12.25 7.04 19.68
CA ALA A 270 -13.62 7.24 20.16
C ALA A 270 -14.62 6.60 19.18
N THR A 271 -15.78 6.18 19.68
CA THR A 271 -16.85 5.64 18.84
C THR A 271 -17.72 6.75 18.28
N GLY A 272 -18.32 6.52 17.10
CA GLY A 272 -19.35 7.39 16.57
C GLY A 272 -18.89 8.36 15.48
N TYR A 273 -17.67 8.18 14.93
CA TYR A 273 -17.24 8.91 13.75
C TYR A 273 -16.67 7.95 12.70
N ASP A 274 -16.49 8.46 11.48
CA ASP A 274 -15.88 7.72 10.36
C ASP A 274 -14.38 8.05 10.32
N ASP A 275 -13.53 7.10 10.65
CA ASP A 275 -12.06 7.23 10.70
C ASP A 275 -11.37 7.32 9.31
N ARG A 276 -12.18 7.36 8.25
CA ARG A 276 -11.73 7.67 6.88
C ARG A 276 -11.84 9.16 6.55
N LEU A 277 -12.45 9.94 7.43
CA LEU A 277 -12.66 11.38 7.31
C LEU A 277 -11.96 12.11 8.44
N PRO A 278 -11.57 13.38 8.27
CA PRO A 278 -11.02 14.17 9.35
C PRO A 278 -11.95 14.20 10.57
N THR A 279 -11.40 13.92 11.72
CA THR A 279 -12.10 13.83 13.00
C THR A 279 -12.20 15.22 13.63
N PRO A 280 -13.31 15.61 14.26
CA PRO A 280 -13.36 16.88 15.02
C PRO A 280 -12.28 16.94 16.09
N GLY A 281 -11.45 18.00 16.05
CA GLY A 281 -10.34 18.22 16.98
C GLY A 281 -10.72 18.92 18.27
N THR A 282 -12.01 18.91 18.65
CA THR A 282 -12.57 19.67 19.77
C THR A 282 -12.48 18.94 21.13
N GLY A 283 -11.88 17.73 21.16
CA GLY A 283 -11.55 16.96 22.36
C GLY A 283 -12.39 15.69 22.56
N GLU A 284 -13.67 15.69 22.19
CA GLU A 284 -14.58 14.55 22.42
C GLU A 284 -14.21 13.27 21.64
N TYR A 285 -13.49 13.41 20.56
CA TYR A 285 -13.05 12.31 19.68
C TYR A 285 -11.54 12.02 19.77
N ASP A 286 -10.86 12.59 20.74
CA ASP A 286 -9.44 12.31 20.95
C ASP A 286 -9.15 10.83 21.14
N TRP A 287 -7.95 10.44 20.77
CA TRP A 287 -7.47 9.09 21.01
C TRP A 287 -7.39 8.78 22.51
N ARG A 288 -8.01 7.69 22.92
CA ARG A 288 -8.09 7.25 24.31
C ARG A 288 -6.91 6.37 24.76
N GLY A 289 -5.83 6.38 24.00
CA GLY A 289 -4.66 5.55 24.22
C GLY A 289 -4.28 4.74 23.00
N PHE A 290 -3.44 3.72 23.19
CA PHE A 290 -2.91 2.93 22.10
C PHE A 290 -2.95 1.44 22.45
N ARG A 291 -3.06 0.59 21.40
CA ARG A 291 -2.84 -0.85 21.47
C ARG A 291 -1.62 -1.22 20.62
N ASN A 292 -0.97 -2.31 20.99
CA ASN A 292 0.11 -2.86 20.19
C ASN A 292 -0.45 -3.88 19.18
N ALA A 293 -0.08 -3.76 17.93
CA ALA A 293 -0.53 -4.67 16.87
C ALA A 293 -0.13 -6.13 17.12
N THR A 294 1.03 -6.35 17.71
CA THR A 294 1.53 -7.69 18.05
C THR A 294 0.65 -8.43 19.06
N ASP A 295 -0.15 -7.71 19.88
CA ASP A 295 -1.12 -8.36 20.77
C ASP A 295 -2.30 -8.96 20.01
N GLU A 296 -2.56 -8.51 18.80
CA GLU A 296 -3.68 -8.97 17.97
C GLU A 296 -3.23 -9.96 16.87
N VAL A 297 -2.01 -9.77 16.36
CA VAL A 297 -1.48 -10.58 15.25
C VAL A 297 -0.07 -11.08 15.57
N ALA A 298 -0.01 -12.27 16.11
CA ALA A 298 1.21 -13.02 16.37
C ALA A 298 0.94 -14.52 16.18
N CYS A 299 1.80 -15.20 15.45
CA CYS A 299 1.70 -16.64 15.24
C CYS A 299 3.10 -17.26 15.09
N VAL A 300 3.30 -18.38 15.77
CA VAL A 300 4.55 -19.18 15.69
C VAL A 300 4.18 -20.61 15.34
N ASN A 301 4.90 -21.19 14.40
CA ASN A 301 4.76 -22.57 13.96
C ASN A 301 3.32 -22.95 13.57
N PRO A 302 2.76 -22.32 12.52
CA PRO A 302 1.40 -22.62 12.08
C PRO A 302 1.31 -24.07 11.57
N PRO A 303 0.14 -24.71 11.67
CA PRO A 303 -0.05 -26.09 11.20
C PRO A 303 0.23 -26.25 9.71
N GLU A 304 0.00 -25.23 8.91
CA GLU A 304 0.30 -25.17 7.47
C GLU A 304 1.79 -25.25 7.17
N GLY A 305 2.64 -24.84 8.12
CA GLY A 305 4.09 -24.84 8.00
C GLY A 305 4.66 -23.73 7.12
N TRP A 306 3.90 -22.65 6.87
CA TRP A 306 4.37 -21.49 6.12
C TRP A 306 3.57 -20.23 6.47
N PHE A 307 4.17 -19.07 6.17
CA PHE A 307 3.50 -17.78 6.15
C PHE A 307 3.78 -17.08 4.84
N ALA A 308 2.87 -16.23 4.39
CA ALA A 308 3.06 -15.32 3.27
C ALA A 308 2.29 -14.02 3.49
N ASN A 309 2.85 -12.92 3.04
CA ASN A 309 2.17 -11.63 3.00
C ASN A 309 2.72 -10.79 1.84
N TRP A 310 1.82 -10.08 1.16
CA TRP A 310 2.09 -9.16 0.06
C TRP A 310 1.40 -7.81 0.28
N ASN A 311 1.50 -7.27 1.48
CA ASN A 311 0.79 -6.09 1.98
C ASN A 311 -0.75 -6.27 2.05
N ASN A 312 -1.23 -7.50 1.96
CA ASN A 312 -2.63 -7.85 2.17
C ASN A 312 -2.97 -7.83 3.65
N LYS A 313 -4.27 -7.84 3.95
CA LYS A 313 -4.78 -7.83 5.32
C LYS A 313 -4.20 -8.99 6.15
N PRO A 314 -3.45 -8.71 7.22
CA PRO A 314 -2.75 -9.75 7.96
C PRO A 314 -3.67 -10.61 8.83
N SER A 315 -4.83 -10.08 9.24
CA SER A 315 -5.84 -10.79 10.03
C SER A 315 -7.22 -10.19 9.79
N VAL A 316 -8.27 -10.99 9.91
CA VAL A 316 -9.66 -10.51 9.83
C VAL A 316 -9.99 -9.42 10.86
N LYS A 317 -9.25 -9.37 11.98
CA LYS A 317 -9.41 -8.36 13.04
C LYS A 317 -8.64 -7.08 12.80
N THR A 318 -7.70 -7.08 11.86
CA THR A 318 -6.84 -5.93 11.63
C THR A 318 -7.64 -4.77 11.05
N PRO A 319 -7.66 -3.59 11.69
CA PRO A 319 -8.31 -2.42 11.12
C PRO A 319 -7.51 -1.86 9.96
N GLY A 320 -8.18 -1.27 8.99
CA GLY A 320 -7.56 -0.63 7.84
C GLY A 320 -8.20 -1.05 6.53
N TRP A 321 -7.91 -0.28 5.51
CA TRP A 321 -8.27 -0.60 4.15
C TRP A 321 -7.13 -1.37 3.50
N PHE A 322 -7.46 -2.54 2.97
CA PHE A 322 -6.52 -3.35 2.22
C PHE A 322 -7.09 -3.51 0.81
N PRO A 323 -6.34 -3.19 -0.23
CA PRO A 323 -6.78 -3.42 -1.59
C PRO A 323 -7.14 -4.90 -1.75
N GLU A 324 -8.14 -5.22 -2.54
CA GLU A 324 -8.49 -6.60 -2.95
C GLU A 324 -7.33 -7.16 -3.78
N GLY A 325 -6.15 -7.08 -3.18
CA GLY A 325 -4.89 -7.22 -3.83
C GLY A 325 -4.54 -8.66 -4.05
N THR A 326 -4.19 -8.90 -5.25
CA THR A 326 -3.94 -10.21 -5.80
C THR A 326 -2.53 -10.33 -6.35
N TRP A 327 -1.69 -9.28 -6.15
CA TRP A 327 -0.31 -9.31 -6.65
C TRP A 327 0.59 -10.35 -5.96
N GLY A 328 0.16 -10.92 -4.84
CA GLY A 328 0.81 -12.04 -4.16
C GLY A 328 0.08 -13.37 -4.31
N VAL A 329 -1.00 -13.44 -5.11
CA VAL A 329 -1.81 -14.64 -5.23
C VAL A 329 -1.01 -15.86 -5.72
N LYS A 330 -0.01 -15.65 -6.58
CA LYS A 330 0.86 -16.74 -7.07
C LYS A 330 1.71 -17.35 -5.97
N ILE A 331 2.08 -16.58 -4.95
CA ILE A 331 2.75 -17.07 -3.76
C ILE A 331 1.81 -18.04 -3.00
N PHE A 332 0.58 -17.57 -2.75
CA PHE A 332 -0.42 -18.34 -2.03
C PHE A 332 -0.78 -19.63 -2.78
N GLU A 333 -1.11 -19.53 -4.07
CA GLU A 333 -1.45 -20.69 -4.91
C GLU A 333 -0.34 -21.74 -4.92
N ALA A 334 0.92 -21.31 -5.04
CA ALA A 334 2.06 -22.23 -5.05
C ALA A 334 2.28 -22.91 -3.69
N LEU A 335 2.19 -22.15 -2.59
CA LEU A 335 2.37 -22.69 -1.24
C LEU A 335 1.21 -23.61 -0.81
N GLU A 336 -0.02 -23.36 -1.29
CA GLU A 336 -1.15 -24.25 -1.05
C GLU A 336 -1.09 -25.54 -1.90
N ALA A 337 -0.61 -25.43 -3.14
CA ALA A 337 -0.56 -26.58 -4.07
C ALA A 337 0.57 -27.57 -3.76
N ASN A 338 1.67 -27.12 -3.19
CA ASN A 338 2.88 -27.93 -2.95
C ASN A 338 2.96 -28.34 -1.47
N GLU A 339 2.88 -29.61 -1.16
CA GLU A 339 3.07 -30.12 0.21
C GLU A 339 4.51 -30.02 0.68
N GLU A 340 5.46 -30.09 -0.23
CA GLU A 340 6.89 -29.98 -0.01
C GLU A 340 7.48 -29.05 -1.10
N VAL A 341 8.30 -28.08 -0.70
CA VAL A 341 8.89 -27.05 -1.57
C VAL A 341 10.40 -27.26 -1.59
N ASP A 342 10.98 -27.46 -2.78
CA ASP A 342 12.42 -27.46 -2.96
C ASP A 342 12.96 -26.05 -3.30
N TRP A 343 14.28 -25.96 -3.48
CA TRP A 343 14.92 -24.66 -3.77
C TRP A 343 14.56 -24.11 -5.14
N GLU A 344 14.35 -24.95 -6.14
CA GLU A 344 14.00 -24.54 -7.51
C GLU A 344 12.56 -24.03 -7.53
N GLU A 345 11.65 -24.73 -6.88
CA GLU A 345 10.24 -24.29 -6.71
C GLU A 345 10.16 -22.99 -5.91
N PHE A 346 10.97 -22.86 -4.84
CA PHE A 346 11.02 -21.64 -4.05
C PHE A 346 11.43 -20.42 -4.88
N LEU A 347 12.42 -20.56 -5.76
CA LEU A 347 12.85 -19.52 -6.70
C LEU A 347 11.81 -19.28 -7.81
N ALA A 348 11.16 -20.35 -8.30
CA ALA A 348 10.14 -20.24 -9.33
C ALA A 348 8.92 -19.42 -8.87
N ILE A 349 8.57 -19.50 -7.57
CA ILE A 349 7.53 -18.65 -6.98
C ILE A 349 7.88 -17.16 -7.11
N ILE A 350 9.15 -16.79 -6.89
CA ILE A 350 9.62 -15.40 -7.02
C ILE A 350 9.37 -14.89 -8.42
N GLN A 351 9.81 -15.64 -9.42
CA GLN A 351 9.67 -15.27 -10.81
C GLN A 351 8.20 -15.24 -11.24
N ALA A 352 7.43 -16.27 -10.89
CA ALA A 352 6.01 -16.34 -11.25
C ALA A 352 5.22 -15.17 -10.67
N ASN A 353 5.50 -14.79 -9.42
CA ASN A 353 4.82 -13.66 -8.78
C ASN A 353 5.29 -12.31 -9.34
N GLY A 354 6.60 -12.15 -9.60
CA GLY A 354 7.17 -10.91 -10.13
C GLY A 354 6.75 -10.58 -11.55
N GLU A 355 6.52 -11.59 -12.39
CA GLU A 355 6.09 -11.42 -13.77
C GLU A 355 4.57 -11.32 -13.92
N HIS A 356 3.78 -11.79 -12.95
CA HIS A 356 2.34 -11.89 -13.08
C HIS A 356 1.66 -10.52 -13.05
N ASN A 357 0.89 -10.20 -14.08
CA ASN A 357 -0.03 -9.07 -14.09
C ASN A 357 -1.30 -9.43 -13.34
N PHE A 358 -1.41 -9.00 -12.09
CA PHE A 358 -2.55 -9.33 -11.23
C PHE A 358 -3.89 -8.73 -11.70
N LEU A 359 -3.87 -7.58 -12.40
CA LEU A 359 -5.08 -6.97 -12.95
C LEU A 359 -5.62 -7.81 -14.12
N ALA A 360 -4.72 -8.43 -14.89
CA ALA A 360 -5.12 -9.26 -16.02
C ALA A 360 -5.99 -10.45 -15.61
N THR A 361 -5.78 -11.01 -14.43
CA THR A 361 -6.63 -12.10 -13.90
C THR A 361 -8.12 -11.78 -13.90
N TYR A 362 -8.47 -10.52 -13.67
CA TYR A 362 -9.86 -10.06 -13.58
C TYR A 362 -10.32 -9.33 -14.84
N PHE A 363 -9.52 -8.41 -15.33
CA PHE A 363 -9.94 -7.47 -16.36
C PHE A 363 -9.72 -7.97 -17.79
N LYS A 364 -8.72 -8.83 -18.02
CA LYS A 364 -8.49 -9.39 -19.36
C LYS A 364 -9.66 -10.26 -19.84
N PRO A 365 -10.22 -11.19 -19.03
CA PRO A 365 -11.41 -11.93 -19.43
C PRO A 365 -12.59 -11.02 -19.79
N TYR A 366 -12.79 -9.96 -19.01
CA TYR A 366 -13.83 -8.97 -19.26
C TYR A 366 -13.62 -8.22 -20.57
N LEU A 367 -12.41 -7.76 -20.86
CA LEU A 367 -12.07 -7.09 -22.12
C LEU A 367 -12.23 -8.04 -23.32
N VAL A 368 -11.72 -9.25 -23.23
CA VAL A 368 -11.82 -10.27 -24.29
C VAL A 368 -13.28 -10.58 -24.60
N GLU A 369 -14.14 -10.77 -23.60
CA GLU A 369 -15.57 -10.96 -23.76
C GLU A 369 -16.23 -9.76 -24.46
N THR A 370 -15.91 -8.55 -24.00
CA THR A 370 -16.38 -7.30 -24.59
C THR A 370 -16.06 -7.22 -26.10
N LEU A 371 -14.81 -7.50 -26.45
CA LEU A 371 -14.36 -7.41 -27.86
C LEU A 371 -14.98 -8.53 -28.72
N ARG A 372 -15.07 -9.75 -28.21
CA ARG A 372 -15.69 -10.89 -28.92
C ARG A 372 -17.17 -10.68 -29.21
N ALA A 373 -17.89 -10.02 -28.32
CA ALA A 373 -19.31 -9.75 -28.47
C ALA A 373 -19.63 -8.71 -29.56
N ARG A 374 -18.63 -7.99 -30.09
CA ARG A 374 -18.83 -6.93 -31.10
C ARG A 374 -18.84 -7.49 -32.52
N PRO A 375 -19.97 -7.40 -33.25
CA PRO A 375 -20.04 -7.86 -34.63
C PRO A 375 -19.29 -6.92 -35.61
N ASP A 376 -19.10 -5.66 -35.22
CA ASP A 376 -18.51 -4.57 -35.99
C ASP A 376 -17.01 -4.36 -35.72
N LEU A 377 -16.34 -5.31 -35.04
CA LEU A 377 -14.93 -5.20 -34.71
C LEU A 377 -14.08 -5.16 -35.99
N SER A 378 -13.23 -4.11 -36.10
CA SER A 378 -12.33 -3.96 -37.25
C SER A 378 -11.30 -5.10 -37.36
N PRO A 379 -10.69 -5.34 -38.54
CA PRO A 379 -9.63 -6.33 -38.66
C PRO A 379 -8.44 -6.04 -37.76
N GLU A 380 -8.09 -4.77 -37.56
CA GLU A 380 -6.99 -4.31 -36.71
C GLU A 380 -7.28 -4.59 -35.24
N HIS A 381 -8.48 -4.23 -34.77
CA HIS A 381 -8.91 -4.55 -33.42
C HIS A 381 -9.04 -6.06 -33.17
N ARG A 382 -9.36 -6.83 -34.20
CA ARG A 382 -9.40 -8.30 -34.11
C ARG A 382 -7.99 -8.88 -33.94
N ALA A 383 -6.99 -8.35 -34.63
CA ALA A 383 -5.60 -8.75 -34.45
C ALA A 383 -5.11 -8.40 -33.01
N ALA A 384 -5.52 -7.25 -32.49
CA ALA A 384 -5.21 -6.86 -31.10
C ALA A 384 -5.91 -7.75 -30.07
N LEU A 385 -7.15 -8.20 -30.34
CA LEU A 385 -7.84 -9.20 -29.52
C LEU A 385 -7.07 -10.52 -29.51
N GLU A 386 -6.62 -11.02 -30.68
CA GLU A 386 -5.82 -12.25 -30.76
C GLU A 386 -4.49 -12.11 -30.00
N LEU A 387 -3.86 -10.94 -30.03
CA LEU A 387 -2.66 -10.65 -29.25
C LEU A 387 -2.94 -10.76 -27.73
N LEU A 388 -4.03 -10.16 -27.24
CA LEU A 388 -4.43 -10.25 -25.82
C LEU A 388 -4.76 -11.70 -25.41
N GLU A 389 -5.43 -12.45 -26.27
CA GLU A 389 -5.78 -13.85 -25.99
C GLU A 389 -4.54 -14.74 -25.84
N GLN A 390 -3.52 -14.49 -26.64
CA GLN A 390 -2.25 -15.24 -26.64
C GLN A 390 -1.30 -14.77 -25.54
N TRP A 391 -1.47 -13.56 -25.01
CA TRP A 391 -0.61 -13.02 -23.97
C TRP A 391 -0.81 -13.81 -22.64
N PRO A 392 0.26 -14.30 -22.00
CA PRO A 392 0.19 -15.18 -20.84
C PRO A 392 -0.01 -14.44 -19.49
N ASP A 393 -0.52 -13.21 -19.49
CA ASP A 393 -0.74 -12.36 -18.32
C ASP A 393 0.56 -12.04 -17.55
N LYS A 394 1.63 -11.81 -18.29
CA LYS A 394 2.94 -11.52 -17.74
C LYS A 394 3.46 -10.16 -18.20
N ASP A 395 3.89 -9.35 -17.24
CA ASP A 395 4.54 -8.07 -17.48
C ASP A 395 6.05 -8.27 -17.70
N VAL A 396 6.39 -8.74 -18.87
CA VAL A 396 7.79 -8.91 -19.29
C VAL A 396 8.17 -7.89 -20.35
N MET A 397 9.41 -7.40 -20.30
CA MET A 397 9.94 -6.46 -21.28
C MET A 397 9.76 -6.98 -22.71
N GLY A 398 9.39 -6.10 -23.62
CA GLY A 398 9.15 -6.44 -25.02
C GLY A 398 7.79 -7.09 -25.30
N SER A 399 6.93 -7.28 -24.32
CA SER A 399 5.60 -7.87 -24.50
C SER A 399 4.60 -6.86 -25.06
N ALA A 400 4.15 -7.03 -26.30
CA ALA A 400 3.11 -6.20 -26.90
C ALA A 400 1.74 -6.36 -26.16
N GLY A 401 1.42 -7.57 -25.70
CA GLY A 401 0.20 -7.83 -24.94
C GLY A 401 0.19 -7.14 -23.59
N ALA A 402 1.32 -7.11 -22.89
CA ALA A 402 1.47 -6.37 -21.64
C ALA A 402 1.31 -4.87 -21.86
N LEU A 403 1.95 -4.30 -22.89
CA LEU A 403 1.79 -2.88 -23.22
C LEU A 403 0.32 -2.53 -23.47
N LEU A 404 -0.32 -3.24 -24.39
CA LEU A 404 -1.72 -2.98 -24.75
C LEU A 404 -2.65 -3.08 -23.54
N PHE A 405 -2.47 -4.10 -22.71
CA PHE A 405 -3.33 -4.31 -21.53
C PHE A 405 -3.14 -3.23 -20.45
N ASN A 406 -1.91 -2.91 -20.10
CA ASN A 406 -1.64 -1.91 -19.06
C ASN A 406 -2.10 -0.51 -19.46
N GLU A 407 -1.85 -0.13 -20.73
CA GLU A 407 -2.31 1.15 -21.28
C GLU A 407 -3.84 1.23 -21.37
N TRP A 408 -4.48 0.10 -21.71
CA TRP A 408 -5.95 0.00 -21.66
C TRP A 408 -6.48 0.16 -20.24
N MET A 409 -5.87 -0.46 -19.25
CA MET A 409 -6.29 -0.32 -17.84
C MET A 409 -6.21 1.14 -17.37
N ALA A 410 -5.14 1.84 -17.70
CA ALA A 410 -4.99 3.26 -17.35
C ALA A 410 -6.08 4.11 -18.03
N GLU A 411 -6.33 3.90 -19.33
CA GLU A 411 -7.37 4.61 -20.07
C GLU A 411 -8.79 4.29 -19.55
N LEU A 412 -9.07 3.03 -19.23
CA LEU A 412 -10.34 2.60 -18.65
C LEU A 412 -10.64 3.32 -17.33
N ILE A 413 -9.65 3.40 -16.45
CA ILE A 413 -9.76 4.10 -15.17
C ILE A 413 -10.04 5.59 -15.39
N VAL A 414 -9.33 6.22 -16.32
CA VAL A 414 -9.57 7.63 -16.68
C VAL A 414 -11.00 7.83 -17.18
N GLN A 415 -11.48 7.00 -18.09
CA GLN A 415 -12.82 7.13 -18.65
C GLN A 415 -13.94 6.85 -17.64
N LEU A 416 -13.69 5.97 -16.68
CA LEU A 416 -14.66 5.69 -15.62
C LEU A 416 -14.72 6.82 -14.59
N PHE A 417 -13.58 7.34 -14.15
CA PHE A 417 -13.50 8.08 -12.89
C PHE A 417 -13.05 9.54 -13.01
N ALA A 418 -12.43 9.96 -14.10
CA ALA A 418 -12.06 11.37 -14.26
C ALA A 418 -13.25 12.35 -14.15
N PRO A 419 -14.48 11.99 -14.57
CA PRO A 419 -15.64 12.86 -14.37
C PRO A 419 -15.96 13.17 -12.89
N ASP A 420 -15.66 12.22 -11.98
CA ASP A 420 -15.97 12.33 -10.56
C ASP A 420 -14.79 12.79 -9.70
N PHE A 421 -13.56 12.48 -10.12
CA PHE A 421 -12.34 12.65 -9.31
C PHE A 421 -11.34 13.65 -9.91
N GLY A 422 -11.62 14.18 -11.11
CA GLY A 422 -10.80 15.24 -11.72
C GLY A 422 -9.32 14.85 -11.85
N LEU A 423 -8.44 15.72 -11.35
CA LEU A 423 -6.98 15.56 -11.47
C LEU A 423 -6.39 14.38 -10.70
N LEU A 424 -7.13 13.78 -9.77
CA LEU A 424 -6.69 12.57 -9.06
C LEU A 424 -6.59 11.34 -9.97
N VAL A 425 -7.23 11.42 -11.15
CA VAL A 425 -7.28 10.31 -12.11
C VAL A 425 -6.62 10.75 -13.42
N SER A 426 -5.43 10.24 -13.67
CA SER A 426 -4.67 10.46 -14.91
C SER A 426 -4.01 9.16 -15.36
N ARG A 427 -3.54 9.09 -16.60
CA ARG A 427 -2.78 7.93 -17.08
C ARG A 427 -1.46 7.74 -16.32
N ASP A 428 -0.87 8.83 -15.87
CA ASP A 428 0.40 8.84 -15.12
C ASP A 428 0.18 8.77 -13.61
N MET A 429 -1.02 8.34 -13.17
CA MET A 429 -1.28 8.17 -11.75
C MET A 429 -0.34 7.12 -11.14
N GLY A 430 0.17 7.40 -9.94
CA GLY A 430 1.03 6.46 -9.23
C GLY A 430 0.34 5.11 -8.95
N LEU A 431 1.14 4.10 -8.68
CA LEU A 431 0.67 2.72 -8.50
C LEU A 431 -0.42 2.57 -7.43
N ASP A 432 -0.37 3.37 -6.36
CA ASP A 432 -1.37 3.32 -5.28
C ASP A 432 -2.74 3.83 -5.76
N ASN A 433 -2.76 4.92 -6.53
CA ASN A 433 -3.99 5.41 -7.14
C ASN A 433 -4.51 4.42 -8.18
N LEU A 434 -3.62 3.85 -9.00
CA LEU A 434 -3.99 2.81 -9.96
C LEU A 434 -4.67 1.63 -9.26
N ARG A 435 -4.12 1.14 -8.16
CA ARG A 435 -4.69 0.05 -7.37
C ARG A 435 -6.05 0.40 -6.78
N LEU A 436 -6.18 1.60 -6.21
CA LEU A 436 -7.43 2.09 -5.64
C LEU A 436 -8.53 2.13 -6.70
N PHE A 437 -8.26 2.79 -7.83
CA PHE A 437 -9.22 2.94 -8.91
C PHE A 437 -9.48 1.63 -9.67
N ALA A 438 -8.49 0.74 -9.79
CA ALA A 438 -8.71 -0.59 -10.34
C ALA A 438 -9.63 -1.43 -9.45
N THR A 439 -9.50 -1.33 -8.12
CA THR A 439 -10.44 -1.97 -7.19
C THR A 439 -11.86 -1.42 -7.35
N LEU A 440 -12.01 -0.11 -7.51
CA LEU A 440 -13.31 0.50 -7.77
C LEU A 440 -13.86 0.10 -9.16
N ALA A 441 -13.02 0.08 -10.20
CA ALA A 441 -13.39 -0.36 -11.55
C ALA A 441 -13.89 -1.82 -11.55
N PHE A 442 -13.22 -2.70 -10.80
CA PHE A 442 -13.69 -4.08 -10.63
C PHE A 442 -15.12 -4.13 -10.10
N ARG A 443 -15.45 -3.33 -9.11
CA ARG A 443 -16.78 -3.27 -8.50
C ARG A 443 -17.82 -2.66 -9.41
N VAL A 444 -17.43 -1.68 -10.24
CA VAL A 444 -18.30 -1.03 -11.21
C VAL A 444 -18.63 -1.96 -12.37
N LEU A 445 -17.61 -2.64 -12.92
CA LEU A 445 -17.74 -3.44 -14.15
C LEU A 445 -18.22 -4.87 -13.89
N MET A 446 -18.01 -5.41 -12.68
CA MET A 446 -18.34 -6.80 -12.29
C MET A 446 -19.26 -6.79 -11.07
N PRO A 447 -20.48 -6.27 -11.19
CA PRO A 447 -21.42 -6.12 -10.05
C PRO A 447 -21.78 -7.44 -9.38
N GLU A 448 -21.75 -8.55 -10.10
CA GLU A 448 -22.02 -9.90 -9.57
C GLU A 448 -20.94 -10.42 -8.63
N ARG A 449 -19.75 -9.82 -8.67
CA ARG A 449 -18.59 -10.19 -7.83
C ARG A 449 -18.35 -9.23 -6.66
N ARG A 450 -19.09 -8.13 -6.57
CA ARG A 450 -18.94 -7.19 -5.47
C ARG A 450 -19.61 -7.69 -4.19
N CYS A 451 -19.06 -7.27 -3.05
CA CYS A 451 -19.53 -7.71 -1.72
C CYS A 451 -20.55 -6.75 -1.10
N TYR A 452 -20.77 -5.58 -1.70
CA TYR A 452 -21.71 -4.55 -1.25
C TYR A 452 -22.15 -3.70 -2.43
N ASP A 453 -23.26 -2.98 -2.25
CA ASP A 453 -23.77 -2.07 -3.26
C ASP A 453 -23.01 -0.74 -3.28
N LEU A 454 -22.64 -0.29 -4.47
CA LEU A 454 -22.04 1.02 -4.67
C LEU A 454 -23.08 2.12 -4.42
N GLN A 455 -22.63 3.21 -3.82
CA GLN A 455 -23.47 4.41 -3.61
C GLN A 455 -23.37 5.41 -4.78
N GLY A 456 -22.21 5.46 -5.46
CA GLY A 456 -21.97 6.27 -6.65
C GLY A 456 -22.37 5.55 -7.93
N GLU A 457 -22.79 6.33 -8.92
CA GLU A 457 -23.09 5.86 -10.28
C GLU A 457 -22.00 6.35 -11.23
N TYR A 458 -20.89 5.58 -11.32
CA TYR A 458 -19.68 5.94 -12.06
C TYR A 458 -19.75 5.68 -13.57
N LEU A 459 -20.77 4.97 -14.02
CA LEU A 459 -21.02 4.75 -15.45
C LEU A 459 -21.72 5.93 -16.11
N HIS A 460 -22.36 6.80 -15.34
CA HIS A 460 -23.13 7.94 -15.84
C HIS A 460 -24.14 7.53 -16.92
N GLY A 461 -24.84 6.42 -16.69
CA GLY A 461 -25.82 5.83 -17.62
C GLY A 461 -25.20 5.15 -18.85
N ARG A 462 -23.87 5.02 -18.94
CA ARG A 462 -23.19 4.34 -20.04
C ARG A 462 -23.23 2.82 -19.85
N ASP A 463 -23.24 2.09 -20.95
CA ASP A 463 -23.06 0.65 -20.91
C ASP A 463 -21.60 0.31 -20.52
N PRO A 464 -21.36 -0.59 -19.54
CA PRO A 464 -20.02 -0.89 -19.06
C PRO A 464 -19.12 -1.53 -20.13
N HIS A 465 -19.68 -2.37 -21.02
CA HIS A 465 -18.91 -2.94 -22.12
C HIS A 465 -18.59 -1.90 -23.19
N GLU A 466 -19.47 -0.92 -23.39
CA GLU A 466 -19.19 0.18 -24.30
C GLU A 466 -18.06 1.07 -23.79
N VAL A 467 -18.04 1.39 -22.49
CA VAL A 467 -16.93 2.11 -21.86
C VAL A 467 -15.60 1.37 -22.02
N ALA A 468 -15.60 0.07 -21.75
CA ALA A 468 -14.41 -0.77 -21.90
C ALA A 468 -13.90 -0.81 -23.35
N TYR A 469 -14.82 -0.87 -24.32
CA TYR A 469 -14.46 -0.82 -25.75
C TYR A 469 -13.94 0.55 -26.17
N GLN A 470 -14.57 1.64 -25.76
CA GLN A 470 -14.10 2.99 -26.05
C GLN A 470 -12.70 3.24 -25.49
N ALA A 471 -12.43 2.79 -24.28
CA ALA A 471 -11.10 2.82 -23.70
C ALA A 471 -10.09 2.00 -24.51
N PHE A 472 -10.50 0.82 -25.00
CA PHE A 472 -9.67 -0.03 -25.85
C PHE A 472 -9.37 0.63 -27.20
N SER A 473 -10.38 1.19 -27.87
CA SER A 473 -10.21 1.86 -29.14
C SER A 473 -9.28 3.08 -29.02
N ALA A 474 -9.49 3.91 -28.02
CA ALA A 474 -8.65 5.09 -27.76
C ALA A 474 -7.19 4.68 -27.46
N THR A 475 -7.00 3.63 -26.69
CA THR A 475 -5.66 3.08 -26.40
C THR A 475 -4.99 2.55 -27.67
N TYR A 476 -5.72 1.76 -28.46
CA TYR A 476 -5.20 1.20 -29.69
C TYR A 476 -4.75 2.31 -30.66
N ASP A 477 -5.59 3.30 -30.91
CA ASP A 477 -5.30 4.41 -31.81
C ASP A 477 -4.06 5.20 -31.37
N ARG A 478 -3.94 5.47 -30.07
CA ARG A 478 -2.77 6.13 -29.48
C ARG A 478 -1.50 5.29 -29.62
N LEU A 479 -1.55 4.00 -29.33
CA LEU A 479 -0.39 3.13 -29.46
C LEU A 479 0.05 2.98 -30.93
N VAL A 480 -0.88 3.00 -31.88
CA VAL A 480 -0.54 3.06 -33.32
C VAL A 480 0.17 4.37 -33.67
N GLU A 481 -0.26 5.50 -33.11
CA GLU A 481 0.40 6.79 -33.30
C GLU A 481 1.81 6.81 -32.71
N GLU A 482 1.99 6.26 -31.52
CA GLU A 482 3.26 6.26 -30.79
C GLU A 482 4.26 5.21 -31.29
N HIS A 483 3.78 4.01 -31.63
CA HIS A 483 4.63 2.84 -31.92
C HIS A 483 4.46 2.29 -33.34
N GLY A 484 3.53 2.83 -34.15
CA GLY A 484 3.23 2.36 -35.51
C GLY A 484 2.17 1.25 -35.53
N ALA A 485 1.70 0.96 -36.76
CA ALA A 485 0.58 0.03 -36.98
C ALA A 485 0.91 -1.46 -36.83
N ASP A 486 2.19 -1.83 -36.78
CA ASP A 486 2.61 -3.23 -36.60
C ASP A 486 2.63 -3.58 -35.12
N ILE A 487 1.51 -4.11 -34.63
CA ILE A 487 1.33 -4.46 -33.23
C ILE A 487 2.33 -5.49 -32.67
N GLN A 488 3.00 -6.25 -33.57
CA GLN A 488 4.03 -7.22 -33.18
C GLN A 488 5.37 -6.53 -32.83
N GLN A 489 5.53 -5.26 -33.18
CA GLN A 489 6.69 -4.44 -32.84
C GLN A 489 6.49 -3.63 -31.54
N TRP A 490 5.29 -3.64 -30.98
CA TRP A 490 5.04 -2.98 -29.72
C TRP A 490 5.82 -3.65 -28.61
N ALA A 491 6.42 -2.86 -27.76
CA ALA A 491 7.25 -3.37 -26.67
C ALA A 491 6.87 -2.71 -25.35
N TYR A 492 6.51 -3.53 -24.39
CA TYR A 492 6.34 -3.08 -23.01
C TYR A 492 7.72 -2.70 -22.44
N ASP A 493 7.89 -1.46 -22.11
CA ASP A 493 9.09 -0.92 -21.47
C ASP A 493 8.66 -0.04 -20.30
N ARG A 494 8.69 -0.62 -19.13
CA ARG A 494 8.65 0.18 -17.89
C ARG A 494 10.08 0.25 -17.37
N GLY A 495 10.79 1.32 -17.79
CA GLY A 495 12.07 1.72 -17.22
C GLY A 495 11.98 2.14 -15.79
#